data_e74159ef911cb65185f41fc2f1703997
#
_entry.id   e74159ef911cb65185f41fc2f1703997
#
_cell.length_a   1.000
_cell.length_b   1.000
_cell.length_c   1.000
_cell.angle_alpha   90.00
_cell.angle_beta   90.00
_cell.angle_gamma   90.00
#
_symmetry.space_group_name_H-M   'P 1'
#
loop_
_entity.id
_entity.type
_entity.pdbx_description
1 polymer ?
#
loop_
_entity_poly.entity_id
_entity_poly.type
_entity_poly.pdbx_seq_one_letter_code
_entity_poly.pdbx_strand_id
1 'polypeptide(L)'
;MDQLIIYGSQYGTTQRYAERFSELTRLPCIRSEAVKDLSCYDRVIHFGGLYAGRVKGLRRTLRALGEHTGLVIVTVGLADVTDEENLANIRNALKRQAPGHLLEKTQVFHLRGGIDYRKLSLKHKAMMTLLYHSVKNLPEEQKTAETRAMIETFNTAVDFVDFRALEPIVEAVR
;
A
#
# COMPACT_ATOMS: atom_id res chain seq x y z
N MET A 1 -13.95 15.69 14.24
CA MET A 1 -13.59 15.22 12.87
C MET A 1 -13.63 13.71 12.87
N ASP A 2 -14.59 13.13 12.16
CA ASP A 2 -14.75 11.67 12.11
C ASP A 2 -13.82 11.08 11.04
N GLN A 3 -12.90 10.23 11.50
CA GLN A 3 -11.88 9.64 10.64
C GLN A 3 -11.93 8.12 10.68
N LEU A 4 -11.61 7.48 9.57
CA LEU A 4 -11.57 6.02 9.44
C LEU A 4 -10.28 5.56 8.77
N ILE A 5 -9.66 4.54 9.35
CA ILE A 5 -8.55 3.82 8.74
C ILE A 5 -9.10 2.64 7.95
N ILE A 6 -8.67 2.52 6.69
CA ILE A 6 -9.00 1.40 5.82
C ILE A 6 -7.70 0.74 5.40
N TYR A 7 -7.63 -0.60 5.40
CA TYR A 7 -6.46 -1.28 4.87
C TYR A 7 -6.78 -2.37 3.86
N GLY A 8 -5.95 -2.42 2.82
CA GLY A 8 -5.88 -3.52 1.85
C GLY A 8 -4.54 -4.23 1.97
N SER A 9 -4.52 -5.44 2.52
CA SER A 9 -3.30 -6.22 2.74
C SER A 9 -3.36 -7.55 2.01
N GLN A 10 -2.23 -7.97 1.41
CA GLN A 10 -2.10 -9.28 0.78
C GLN A 10 -1.32 -10.25 1.66
N TYR A 11 -0.25 -9.80 2.29
CA TYR A 11 0.71 -10.62 3.03
C TYR A 11 0.82 -10.23 4.52
N GLY A 12 -0.06 -9.35 5.00
CA GLY A 12 -0.16 -8.98 6.41
C GLY A 12 0.64 -7.75 6.83
N THR A 13 1.66 -7.31 6.12
CA THR A 13 2.48 -6.16 6.54
C THR A 13 1.72 -4.85 6.55
N THR A 14 0.88 -4.59 5.54
CA THR A 14 0.01 -3.41 5.50
C THR A 14 -0.98 -3.41 6.68
N GLN A 15 -1.53 -4.56 7.03
CA GLN A 15 -2.41 -4.72 8.19
C GLN A 15 -1.69 -4.34 9.48
N ARG A 16 -0.46 -4.81 9.69
CA ARG A 16 0.35 -4.48 10.87
C ARG A 16 0.54 -2.97 11.03
N TYR A 17 0.84 -2.26 9.93
CA TYR A 17 0.94 -0.80 9.95
C TYR A 17 -0.39 -0.12 10.30
N ALA A 18 -1.49 -0.54 9.66
CA ALA A 18 -2.81 0.04 9.89
C ALA A 18 -3.30 -0.18 11.34
N GLU A 19 -3.11 -1.38 11.89
CA GLU A 19 -3.43 -1.70 13.28
C GLU A 19 -2.57 -0.87 14.24
N ARG A 20 -1.26 -0.77 14.01
CA ARG A 20 -0.39 0.07 14.83
C ARG A 20 -0.76 1.54 14.75
N PHE A 21 -1.11 2.03 13.56
CA PHE A 21 -1.59 3.40 13.38
C PHE A 21 -2.92 3.65 14.11
N SER A 22 -3.84 2.68 14.10
CA SER A 22 -5.08 2.71 14.88
C SER A 22 -4.82 2.81 16.38
N GLU A 23 -3.88 2.04 16.92
CA GLU A 23 -3.47 2.13 18.33
C GLU A 23 -2.94 3.52 18.68
N LEU A 24 -2.09 4.11 17.84
CA LEU A 24 -1.47 5.42 18.05
C LEU A 24 -2.48 6.58 17.98
N THR A 25 -3.46 6.48 17.09
CA THR A 25 -4.44 7.55 16.81
C THR A 25 -5.78 7.33 17.50
N ARG A 26 -6.06 6.12 17.98
CA ARG A 26 -7.37 5.66 18.50
C ARG A 26 -8.50 5.73 17.49
N LEU A 27 -8.17 5.79 16.20
CA LEU A 27 -9.15 5.79 15.11
C LEU A 27 -9.63 4.37 14.82
N PRO A 28 -10.90 4.18 14.42
CA PRO A 28 -11.39 2.88 13.97
C PRO A 28 -10.66 2.42 12.72
N CYS A 29 -10.44 1.11 12.61
CA CYS A 29 -9.71 0.49 11.51
C CYS A 29 -10.49 -0.70 10.94
N ILE A 30 -10.70 -0.70 9.63
CA ILE A 30 -11.42 -1.76 8.92
C ILE A 30 -10.68 -2.26 7.68
N ARG A 31 -10.97 -3.49 7.28
CA ARG A 31 -10.49 -4.03 6.00
C ARG A 31 -11.21 -3.39 4.82
N SER A 32 -10.51 -3.22 3.71
CA SER A 32 -11.08 -2.65 2.48
C SER A 32 -12.28 -3.45 1.97
N GLU A 33 -12.34 -4.75 2.22
CA GLU A 33 -13.44 -5.61 1.84
C GLU A 33 -14.75 -5.31 2.61
N ALA A 34 -14.65 -4.72 3.80
CA ALA A 34 -15.79 -4.33 4.63
C ALA A 34 -16.34 -2.92 4.33
N VAL A 35 -15.68 -2.16 3.46
CA VAL A 35 -16.08 -0.80 3.09
C VAL A 35 -17.44 -0.83 2.38
N LYS A 36 -18.35 0.04 2.86
CA LYS A 36 -19.69 0.28 2.25
C LYS A 36 -19.77 1.74 1.81
N ASP A 37 -20.23 2.63 2.67
CA ASP A 37 -20.36 4.06 2.44
C ASP A 37 -19.39 4.82 3.35
N LEU A 38 -18.70 5.81 2.82
CA LEU A 38 -17.71 6.62 3.55
C LEU A 38 -18.13 8.10 3.62
N SER A 39 -19.31 8.45 3.16
CA SER A 39 -19.79 9.85 3.11
C SER A 39 -19.98 10.49 4.49
N CYS A 40 -20.12 9.68 5.54
CA CYS A 40 -20.23 10.16 6.92
C CYS A 40 -18.89 10.52 7.58
N TYR A 41 -17.75 10.21 6.93
CA TYR A 41 -16.43 10.52 7.46
C TYR A 41 -15.88 11.82 6.88
N ASP A 42 -15.26 12.63 7.72
CA ASP A 42 -14.53 13.83 7.28
C ASP A 42 -13.23 13.47 6.57
N ARG A 43 -12.60 12.36 6.99
CA ARG A 43 -11.33 11.88 6.42
C ARG A 43 -11.21 10.36 6.45
N VAL A 44 -10.65 9.82 5.39
CA VAL A 44 -10.27 8.42 5.28
C VAL A 44 -8.76 8.30 5.10
N ILE A 45 -8.12 7.42 5.88
CA ILE A 45 -6.71 7.07 5.76
C ILE A 45 -6.63 5.66 5.18
N HIS A 46 -6.23 5.54 3.92
CA HIS A 46 -6.16 4.26 3.22
C HIS A 46 -4.73 3.71 3.20
N PHE A 47 -4.49 2.63 3.94
CA PHE A 47 -3.26 1.84 3.87
C PHE A 47 -3.40 0.76 2.81
N GLY A 48 -2.64 0.84 1.73
CA GLY A 48 -2.72 -0.09 0.61
C GLY A 48 -1.40 -0.77 0.29
N GLY A 49 -1.38 -2.10 0.36
CA GLY A 49 -0.24 -2.89 -0.09
C GLY A 49 -0.06 -2.78 -1.61
N LEU A 50 1.16 -2.54 -2.05
CA LEU A 50 1.51 -2.57 -3.47
C LEU A 50 1.51 -4.02 -3.95
N TYR A 51 0.68 -4.31 -4.93
CA TYR A 51 0.52 -5.63 -5.49
C TYR A 51 0.16 -5.55 -6.97
N ALA A 52 0.95 -6.21 -7.81
CA ALA A 52 0.75 -6.25 -9.26
C ALA A 52 0.54 -4.84 -9.88
N GLY A 53 1.36 -3.87 -9.47
CA GLY A 53 1.30 -2.48 -9.96
C GLY A 53 0.06 -1.69 -9.53
N ARG A 54 -0.61 -2.12 -8.45
CA ARG A 54 -1.79 -1.47 -7.88
C ARG A 54 -1.68 -1.32 -6.37
N VAL A 55 -2.41 -0.35 -5.84
CA VAL A 55 -2.63 -0.17 -4.40
C VAL A 55 -3.88 -0.97 -4.00
N LYS A 56 -3.70 -2.00 -3.19
CA LYS A 56 -4.76 -2.94 -2.84
C LYS A 56 -5.87 -2.24 -2.04
N GLY A 57 -7.11 -2.51 -2.44
CA GLY A 57 -8.31 -1.97 -1.80
C GLY A 57 -8.67 -0.53 -2.22
N LEU A 58 -7.72 0.26 -2.76
CA LEU A 58 -7.90 1.68 -3.06
C LEU A 58 -9.12 1.94 -3.95
N ARG A 59 -9.32 1.14 -5.01
CA ARG A 59 -10.46 1.31 -5.93
C ARG A 59 -11.81 1.21 -5.22
N ARG A 60 -11.92 0.35 -4.21
CA ARG A 60 -13.15 0.20 -3.42
C ARG A 60 -13.35 1.41 -2.52
N THR A 61 -12.30 1.87 -1.84
CA THR A 61 -12.33 3.09 -1.04
C THR A 61 -12.75 4.29 -1.88
N LEU A 62 -12.15 4.49 -3.06
CA LEU A 62 -12.47 5.61 -3.95
C LEU A 62 -13.94 5.63 -4.42
N ARG A 63 -14.52 4.44 -4.66
CA ARG A 63 -15.94 4.35 -5.07
C ARG A 63 -16.92 4.65 -3.95
N ALA A 64 -16.51 4.45 -2.71
CA ALA A 64 -17.33 4.68 -1.53
C ALA A 64 -17.12 6.07 -0.91
N LEU A 65 -16.10 6.82 -1.39
CA LEU A 65 -15.73 8.11 -0.86
C LEU A 65 -16.85 9.15 -1.09
N GLY A 66 -17.20 9.89 -0.05
CA GLY A 66 -18.11 11.03 -0.17
C GLY A 66 -17.46 12.22 -0.86
N GLU A 67 -18.27 13.11 -1.41
CA GLU A 67 -17.82 14.30 -2.15
C GLU A 67 -16.92 15.24 -1.31
N HIS A 68 -17.19 15.30 0.00
CA HIS A 68 -16.47 16.15 0.96
C HIS A 68 -15.48 15.39 1.84
N THR A 69 -15.36 14.08 1.67
CA THR A 69 -14.48 13.23 2.47
C THR A 69 -13.01 13.40 2.03
N GLY A 70 -12.15 13.88 2.92
CA GLY A 70 -10.71 13.96 2.69
C GLY A 70 -10.06 12.57 2.58
N LEU A 71 -8.99 12.46 1.79
CA LEU A 71 -8.27 11.21 1.60
C LEU A 71 -6.78 11.37 1.91
N VAL A 72 -6.24 10.43 2.67
CA VAL A 72 -4.80 10.19 2.84
C VAL A 72 -4.50 8.78 2.34
N ILE A 73 -3.49 8.62 1.52
CA ILE A 73 -3.06 7.32 1.00
C ILE A 73 -1.69 6.97 1.60
N VAL A 74 -1.58 5.77 2.14
CA VAL A 74 -0.34 5.20 2.63
C VAL A 74 -0.07 3.91 1.85
N THR A 75 0.95 3.91 1.01
CA THR A 75 1.35 2.72 0.24
C THR A 75 2.39 1.91 1.01
N VAL A 76 2.31 0.60 0.92
CA VAL A 76 3.26 -0.33 1.55
C VAL A 76 3.82 -1.27 0.48
N GLY A 77 5.12 -1.24 0.25
CA GLY A 77 5.80 -2.04 -0.78
C GLY A 77 7.13 -2.64 -0.31
N LEU A 78 7.72 -3.48 -1.13
CA LEU A 78 9.03 -4.11 -0.84
C LEU A 78 10.22 -3.21 -1.20
N ALA A 79 10.09 -2.42 -2.25
CA ALA A 79 11.17 -1.56 -2.72
C ALA A 79 11.47 -0.42 -1.73
N ASP A 80 12.68 0.13 -1.84
CA ASP A 80 13.10 1.25 -0.99
C ASP A 80 12.23 2.48 -1.24
N VAL A 81 11.76 3.08 -0.16
CA VAL A 81 10.89 4.27 -0.20
C VAL A 81 11.65 5.57 -0.48
N THR A 82 12.99 5.53 -0.51
CA THR A 82 13.85 6.66 -0.88
C THR A 82 14.28 6.60 -2.35
N ASP A 83 14.01 5.50 -3.06
CA ASP A 83 14.32 5.33 -4.47
C ASP A 83 13.35 6.14 -5.34
N GLU A 84 13.86 7.12 -6.09
CA GLU A 84 13.06 8.02 -6.93
C GLU A 84 12.31 7.28 -8.05
N GLU A 85 12.90 6.22 -8.61
CA GLU A 85 12.25 5.38 -9.62
C GLU A 85 11.05 4.66 -9.00
N ASN A 86 11.22 4.09 -7.79
CA ASN A 86 10.14 3.47 -7.04
C ASN A 86 9.00 4.46 -6.78
N LEU A 87 9.33 5.66 -6.29
CA LEU A 87 8.33 6.71 -6.04
C LEU A 87 7.60 7.15 -7.31
N ALA A 88 8.31 7.24 -8.45
CA ALA A 88 7.69 7.55 -9.74
C ALA A 88 6.73 6.43 -10.18
N ASN A 89 7.11 5.17 -10.02
CA ASN A 89 6.28 4.02 -10.33
C ASN A 89 5.02 3.96 -9.47
N ILE A 90 5.13 4.27 -8.17
CA ILE A 90 3.97 4.34 -7.26
C ILE A 90 3.04 5.48 -7.68
N ARG A 91 3.56 6.67 -7.98
CA ARG A 91 2.76 7.79 -8.50
C ARG A 91 2.00 7.42 -9.78
N ASN A 92 2.66 6.73 -10.72
CA ASN A 92 2.01 6.25 -11.94
C ASN A 92 0.94 5.20 -11.65
N ALA A 93 1.16 4.31 -10.70
CA ALA A 93 0.15 3.34 -10.26
C ALA A 93 -1.07 4.01 -9.64
N LEU A 94 -0.89 5.06 -8.85
CA LEU A 94 -1.98 5.86 -8.27
C LEU A 94 -2.77 6.60 -9.36
N LYS A 95 -2.10 7.25 -10.32
CA LYS A 95 -2.73 7.95 -11.46
C LYS A 95 -3.60 7.03 -12.32
N ARG A 96 -3.28 5.74 -12.41
CA ARG A 96 -4.11 4.75 -13.11
C ARG A 96 -5.34 4.30 -12.32
N GLN A 97 -5.38 4.57 -11.01
CA GLN A 97 -6.46 4.10 -10.13
C GLN A 97 -7.37 5.21 -9.63
N ALA A 98 -6.88 6.44 -9.55
CA ALA A 98 -7.58 7.58 -8.98
C ALA A 98 -7.62 8.76 -9.96
N PRO A 99 -8.70 9.56 -9.97
CA PRO A 99 -8.79 10.79 -10.75
C PRO A 99 -7.69 11.79 -10.33
N GLY A 100 -7.13 12.52 -11.31
CA GLY A 100 -6.05 13.49 -11.06
C GLY A 100 -6.41 14.57 -10.05
N HIS A 101 -7.60 15.17 -10.18
CA HIS A 101 -8.09 16.21 -9.27
C HIS A 101 -8.24 15.76 -7.81
N LEU A 102 -8.45 14.45 -7.59
CA LEU A 102 -8.47 13.88 -6.24
C LEU A 102 -7.05 13.70 -5.71
N LEU A 103 -6.13 13.20 -6.53
CA LEU A 103 -4.74 13.00 -6.13
C LEU A 103 -4.03 14.31 -5.79
N GLU A 104 -4.35 15.42 -6.45
CA GLU A 104 -3.81 16.75 -6.16
C GLU A 104 -4.14 17.22 -4.74
N LYS A 105 -5.28 16.79 -4.19
CA LYS A 105 -5.74 17.11 -2.84
C LYS A 105 -5.40 16.03 -1.80
N THR A 106 -4.79 14.92 -2.23
CA THR A 106 -4.51 13.76 -1.39
C THR A 106 -3.05 13.77 -0.93
N GLN A 107 -2.82 13.68 0.37
CA GLN A 107 -1.50 13.40 0.90
C GLN A 107 -1.17 11.93 0.69
N VAL A 108 0.05 11.66 0.20
CA VAL A 108 0.51 10.31 -0.08
C VAL A 108 1.80 10.04 0.68
N PHE A 109 1.81 8.94 1.44
CA PHE A 109 2.96 8.45 2.17
C PHE A 109 3.36 7.06 1.67
N HIS A 110 4.63 6.73 1.83
CA HIS A 110 5.19 5.46 1.39
C HIS A 110 5.89 4.77 2.55
N LEU A 111 5.57 3.49 2.77
CA LEU A 111 6.16 2.66 3.80
C LEU A 111 6.78 1.42 3.19
N ARG A 112 7.85 0.93 3.78
CA ARG A 112 8.47 -0.32 3.38
C ARG A 112 7.86 -1.48 4.16
N GLY A 113 7.44 -2.52 3.45
CA GLY A 113 6.82 -3.71 4.02
C GLY A 113 7.76 -4.91 4.07
N GLY A 114 7.21 -6.09 3.88
CA GLY A 114 7.95 -7.34 3.86
C GLY A 114 7.16 -8.45 3.20
N ILE A 115 7.81 -9.57 3.01
CA ILE A 115 7.20 -10.80 2.50
C ILE A 115 7.86 -12.01 3.16
N ASP A 116 7.07 -13.01 3.51
CA ASP A 116 7.56 -14.29 3.98
C ASP A 116 6.99 -15.40 3.07
N TYR A 117 7.83 -15.92 2.19
CA TYR A 117 7.43 -16.97 1.24
C TYR A 117 6.97 -18.25 1.92
N ARG A 118 7.40 -18.52 3.15
CA ARG A 118 6.96 -19.69 3.93
C ARG A 118 5.48 -19.62 4.27
N LYS A 119 4.96 -18.39 4.47
CA LYS A 119 3.57 -18.11 4.84
C LYS A 119 2.65 -17.93 3.64
N LEU A 120 3.17 -17.89 2.42
CA LEU A 120 2.36 -17.75 1.22
C LEU A 120 1.54 -19.02 0.98
N SER A 121 0.29 -18.85 0.55
CA SER A 121 -0.50 -19.98 0.04
C SER A 121 0.15 -20.60 -1.20
N LEU A 122 -0.14 -21.87 -1.50
CA LEU A 122 0.39 -22.55 -2.68
C LEU A 122 0.07 -21.79 -3.97
N LYS A 123 -1.12 -21.21 -4.08
CA LYS A 123 -1.52 -20.37 -5.22
C LYS A 123 -0.61 -19.15 -5.37
N HIS A 124 -0.34 -18.43 -4.27
CA HIS A 124 0.52 -17.26 -4.31
C HIS A 124 1.98 -17.62 -4.56
N LYS A 125 2.48 -18.73 -4.00
CA LYS A 125 3.83 -19.24 -4.30
C LYS A 125 3.97 -19.55 -5.79
N ALA A 126 3.02 -20.25 -6.38
CA ALA A 126 3.04 -20.56 -7.82
C ALA A 126 3.04 -19.29 -8.67
N MET A 127 2.16 -18.33 -8.35
CA MET A 127 2.10 -17.06 -9.06
C MET A 127 3.39 -16.26 -8.94
N MET A 128 3.98 -16.14 -7.76
CA MET A 128 5.25 -15.44 -7.54
C MET A 128 6.41 -16.16 -8.25
N THR A 129 6.40 -17.48 -8.32
CA THR A 129 7.39 -18.26 -9.07
C THR A 129 7.29 -17.99 -10.57
N LEU A 130 6.08 -17.98 -11.13
CA LEU A 130 5.86 -17.62 -12.54
C LEU A 130 6.34 -16.19 -12.84
N LEU A 131 5.99 -15.24 -11.98
CA LEU A 131 6.42 -13.85 -12.12
C LEU A 131 7.95 -13.75 -12.05
N TYR A 132 8.60 -14.38 -11.08
CA TYR A 132 10.05 -14.42 -10.97
C TYR A 132 10.70 -14.94 -12.26
N HIS A 133 10.22 -16.07 -12.80
CA HIS A 133 10.77 -16.64 -14.04
C HIS A 133 10.53 -15.75 -15.26
N SER A 134 9.46 -14.97 -15.28
CA SER A 134 9.18 -14.06 -16.39
C SER A 134 10.06 -12.80 -16.39
N VAL A 135 10.55 -12.36 -15.21
CA VAL A 135 11.26 -11.07 -15.07
C VAL A 135 12.74 -11.21 -14.73
N LYS A 136 13.20 -12.35 -14.18
CA LYS A 136 14.59 -12.52 -13.72
C LYS A 136 15.64 -12.30 -14.82
N ASN A 137 15.31 -12.63 -16.05
CA ASN A 137 16.20 -12.52 -17.22
C ASN A 137 15.96 -11.25 -18.05
N LEU A 138 15.07 -10.35 -17.61
CA LEU A 138 14.90 -9.06 -18.28
C LEU A 138 16.19 -8.24 -18.21
N PRO A 139 16.51 -7.42 -19.24
CA PRO A 139 17.55 -6.41 -19.14
C PRO A 139 17.32 -5.48 -17.96
N GLU A 140 18.40 -4.97 -17.34
CA GLU A 140 18.28 -4.10 -16.15
C GLU A 140 17.41 -2.86 -16.42
N GLU A 141 17.47 -2.31 -17.64
CA GLU A 141 16.68 -1.13 -18.05
C GLU A 141 15.16 -1.40 -18.07
N GLN A 142 14.76 -2.66 -18.13
CA GLN A 142 13.35 -3.07 -18.14
C GLN A 142 12.86 -3.52 -16.75
N LYS A 143 13.76 -3.65 -15.76
CA LYS A 143 13.39 -3.98 -14.39
C LYS A 143 13.05 -2.73 -13.62
N THR A 144 11.82 -2.67 -13.09
CA THR A 144 11.44 -1.62 -12.14
C THR A 144 12.07 -1.88 -10.76
N ALA A 145 12.12 -0.85 -9.91
CA ALA A 145 12.58 -0.99 -8.52
C ALA A 145 11.80 -2.09 -7.76
N GLU A 146 10.48 -2.18 -7.96
CA GLU A 146 9.64 -3.24 -7.39
C GLU A 146 10.04 -4.62 -7.92
N THR A 147 10.31 -4.74 -9.21
CA THR A 147 10.75 -5.99 -9.85
C THR A 147 12.09 -6.43 -9.29
N ARG A 148 13.06 -5.52 -9.14
CA ARG A 148 14.36 -5.82 -8.53
C ARG A 148 14.20 -6.30 -7.09
N ALA A 149 13.45 -5.57 -6.27
CA ALA A 149 13.18 -5.95 -4.88
C ALA A 149 12.51 -7.33 -4.79
N MET A 150 11.58 -7.65 -5.70
CA MET A 150 10.92 -8.95 -5.76
C MET A 150 11.91 -10.07 -6.15
N ILE A 151 12.82 -9.82 -7.09
CA ILE A 151 13.86 -10.80 -7.48
C ILE A 151 14.80 -11.07 -6.32
N GLU A 152 15.29 -10.02 -5.65
CA GLU A 152 16.21 -10.11 -4.50
C GLU A 152 15.61 -10.85 -3.31
N THR A 153 14.31 -10.68 -3.09
CA THR A 153 13.59 -11.29 -1.96
C THR A 153 12.90 -12.61 -2.31
N PHE A 154 13.06 -13.10 -3.55
CA PHE A 154 12.41 -14.31 -3.99
C PHE A 154 12.77 -15.51 -3.13
N ASN A 155 11.74 -16.25 -2.71
CA ASN A 155 11.84 -17.45 -1.85
C ASN A 155 12.53 -17.22 -0.48
N THR A 156 12.54 -15.98 0.00
CA THR A 156 13.11 -15.62 1.31
C THR A 156 12.02 -15.12 2.27
N ALA A 157 12.42 -14.76 3.47
CA ALA A 157 11.59 -14.02 4.43
C ALA A 157 12.32 -12.72 4.77
N VAL A 158 11.69 -11.59 4.44
CA VAL A 158 12.18 -10.25 4.78
C VAL A 158 11.09 -9.43 5.46
N ASP A 159 11.48 -8.64 6.43
CA ASP A 159 10.59 -7.74 7.16
C ASP A 159 11.30 -6.39 7.34
N PHE A 160 10.88 -5.40 6.57
CA PHE A 160 11.38 -4.03 6.62
C PHE A 160 10.42 -3.09 7.36
N VAL A 161 9.45 -3.64 8.11
CA VAL A 161 8.49 -2.83 8.86
C VAL A 161 9.20 -2.03 9.95
N ASP A 162 9.06 -0.71 9.87
CA ASP A 162 9.49 0.23 10.89
C ASP A 162 8.32 1.14 11.30
N PHE A 163 7.80 0.94 12.50
CA PHE A 163 6.67 1.72 12.99
C PHE A 163 6.98 3.18 13.27
N ARG A 164 8.27 3.57 13.40
CA ARG A 164 8.66 4.99 13.54
C ARG A 164 8.29 5.78 12.28
N ALA A 165 8.27 5.12 11.12
CA ALA A 165 7.82 5.73 9.86
C ALA A 165 6.34 6.15 9.85
N LEU A 166 5.56 5.78 10.87
CA LEU A 166 4.19 6.25 11.05
C LEU A 166 4.11 7.66 11.68
N GLU A 167 5.15 8.15 12.34
CA GLU A 167 5.14 9.44 13.05
C GLU A 167 4.70 10.61 12.15
N PRO A 168 5.28 10.82 10.94
CA PRO A 168 4.84 11.90 10.06
C PRO A 168 3.38 11.76 9.62
N ILE A 169 2.87 10.53 9.52
CA ILE A 169 1.48 10.27 9.11
C ILE A 169 0.53 10.61 10.27
N VAL A 170 0.92 10.26 11.50
CA VAL A 170 0.15 10.63 12.72
C VAL A 170 0.04 12.14 12.85
N GLU A 171 1.14 12.87 12.60
CA GLU A 171 1.14 14.34 12.63
C GLU A 171 0.23 14.95 11.56
N ALA A 172 0.23 14.38 10.36
CA ALA A 172 -0.57 14.87 9.22
C ALA A 172 -2.08 14.68 9.39
N VAL A 173 -2.53 13.77 10.25
CA VAL A 173 -3.96 13.49 10.45
C VAL A 173 -4.53 14.03 11.77
N ARG A 174 -3.71 14.59 12.64
CA ARG A 174 -4.15 15.30 13.84
C ARG A 174 -4.81 16.63 13.45
#